data_3ab212bb9452e122df232784c6e13cb8
#
_entry.id   3ab212bb9452e122df232784c6e13cb8
#
_cell.length_a   1.000
_cell.length_b   1.000
_cell.length_c   1.000
_cell.angle_alpha   90.00
_cell.angle_beta   90.00
_cell.angle_gamma   90.00
#
_symmetry.space_group_name_H-M   'P 1'
#
loop_
_entity.id
_entity.type
_entity.pdbx_description
1 polymer ?
#
loop_
_entity_poly.entity_id
_entity_poly.type
_entity_poly.pdbx_seq_one_letter_code
_entity_poly.pdbx_strand_id
1 'polypeptide(L)'
;YTSGGVANRVYEISTPYLTAELFDIKFAQSADVMYITHPNHEVEKLSRTGHTSWTLADVDFTDGPYLDNNITTTTLNPGSHTVGTGVAVVASATTGINGGSGFLATDVGRLIRFRDGYMKVTARADTTNITVEIIEDLGSATASADFALGSFSDTTGHPTCVTFFEQRLVFAGTTDQPQTLFFSKSGDYENMNENRGGTIADDDAIIYTIASNQVNAIRFMTATRTLIVGTAGGEFTVSGGGTDVAITPTNILIKKQS
;
A
#
# COMPACT_ATOMS: atom_id res chain seq x y z
N TYR A 1 -33.87 -4.12 -6.56
CA TYR A 1 -35.17 -4.49 -6.00
C TYR A 1 -36.29 -4.20 -7.02
N THR A 2 -37.15 -5.16 -7.28
CA THR A 2 -38.30 -4.99 -8.16
C THR A 2 -39.60 -5.06 -7.33
N SER A 3 -40.49 -4.08 -7.49
CA SER A 3 -41.84 -4.08 -6.92
C SER A 3 -42.80 -3.67 -8.03
N GLY A 4 -43.87 -4.47 -8.26
CA GLY A 4 -44.84 -4.21 -9.33
C GLY A 4 -44.27 -4.16 -10.75
N GLY A 5 -43.15 -4.87 -11.01
CA GLY A 5 -42.45 -4.88 -12.31
C GLY A 5 -41.50 -3.68 -12.55
N VAL A 6 -41.37 -2.76 -11.59
CA VAL A 6 -40.49 -1.60 -11.68
C VAL A 6 -39.23 -1.85 -10.87
N ALA A 7 -38.06 -1.60 -11.46
CA ALA A 7 -36.78 -1.62 -10.75
C ALA A 7 -36.64 -0.33 -9.91
N ASN A 8 -36.38 -0.51 -8.62
CA ASN A 8 -36.16 0.61 -7.71
C ASN A 8 -34.75 0.57 -7.14
N ARG A 9 -34.09 1.73 -7.09
CA ARG A 9 -32.81 1.90 -6.39
C ARG A 9 -33.08 1.81 -4.88
N VAL A 10 -32.36 0.93 -4.19
CA VAL A 10 -32.53 0.69 -2.76
C VAL A 10 -31.57 1.57 -1.95
N TYR A 11 -30.35 1.75 -2.45
CA TYR A 11 -29.29 2.50 -1.77
C TYR A 11 -28.32 3.13 -2.77
N GLU A 12 -27.67 4.19 -2.37
CA GLU A 12 -26.64 4.89 -3.12
C GLU A 12 -25.58 5.40 -2.15
N ILE A 13 -24.31 5.31 -2.52
CA ILE A 13 -23.18 5.84 -1.77
C ILE A 13 -22.33 6.71 -2.71
N SER A 14 -21.86 7.85 -2.19
CA SER A 14 -20.93 8.71 -2.92
C SER A 14 -19.55 8.04 -3.00
N THR A 15 -18.85 8.25 -4.11
CA THR A 15 -17.48 7.78 -4.34
C THR A 15 -16.60 8.95 -4.78
N PRO A 16 -15.27 8.89 -4.59
CA PRO A 16 -14.36 9.95 -5.04
C PRO A 16 -14.12 9.95 -6.55
N TYR A 17 -14.48 8.86 -7.25
CA TYR A 17 -14.12 8.65 -8.66
C TYR A 17 -14.90 9.55 -9.61
N LEU A 18 -14.20 10.15 -10.56
CA LEU A 18 -14.79 10.90 -11.65
C LEU A 18 -15.28 9.96 -12.78
N THR A 19 -16.23 10.42 -13.58
CA THR A 19 -16.77 9.62 -14.70
C THR A 19 -15.67 9.16 -15.69
N ALA A 20 -14.63 9.93 -15.89
CA ALA A 20 -13.51 9.59 -16.77
C ALA A 20 -12.60 8.50 -16.20
N GLU A 21 -12.66 8.27 -14.89
CA GLU A 21 -11.79 7.33 -14.15
C GLU A 21 -12.41 5.94 -13.98
N LEU A 22 -13.69 5.78 -14.26
CA LEU A 22 -14.45 4.56 -13.96
C LEU A 22 -13.89 3.30 -14.63
N PHE A 23 -13.24 3.42 -15.78
CA PHE A 23 -12.64 2.30 -16.51
C PHE A 23 -11.28 1.84 -15.95
N ASP A 24 -10.64 2.68 -15.14
CA ASP A 24 -9.37 2.37 -14.49
C ASP A 24 -9.55 1.74 -13.10
N ILE A 25 -10.78 1.74 -12.58
CA ILE A 25 -11.12 1.10 -11.31
C ILE A 25 -10.94 -0.41 -11.41
N LYS A 26 -10.24 -0.99 -10.43
CA LYS A 26 -10.18 -2.43 -10.22
C LYS A 26 -10.61 -2.77 -8.80
N PHE A 27 -11.14 -3.96 -8.63
CA PHE A 27 -11.64 -4.36 -7.31
C PHE A 27 -11.46 -5.87 -7.08
N ALA A 28 -11.39 -6.23 -5.80
CA ALA A 28 -11.44 -7.60 -5.32
C ALA A 28 -12.40 -7.67 -4.13
N GLN A 29 -13.28 -8.66 -4.11
CA GLN A 29 -14.29 -8.80 -3.06
C GLN A 29 -14.11 -10.13 -2.33
N SER A 30 -14.27 -10.06 -1.03
CA SER A 30 -14.40 -11.22 -0.15
C SER A 30 -15.58 -10.99 0.81
N ALA A 31 -16.59 -11.86 0.74
CA ALA A 31 -17.83 -11.73 1.50
C ALA A 31 -18.49 -10.32 1.33
N ASP A 32 -18.68 -9.59 2.41
CA ASP A 32 -19.32 -8.28 2.44
C ASP A 32 -18.30 -7.11 2.38
N VAL A 33 -17.04 -7.36 2.03
CA VAL A 33 -15.98 -6.36 1.89
C VAL A 33 -15.40 -6.41 0.49
N MET A 34 -15.30 -5.25 -0.14
CA MET A 34 -14.66 -5.04 -1.45
C MET A 34 -13.56 -4.00 -1.32
N TYR A 35 -12.35 -4.35 -1.75
CA TYR A 35 -11.24 -3.40 -1.89
C TYR A 35 -11.21 -2.88 -3.32
N ILE A 36 -11.09 -1.58 -3.47
CA ILE A 36 -11.15 -0.87 -4.76
C ILE A 36 -9.84 -0.09 -4.92
N THR A 37 -9.22 -0.22 -6.09
CA THR A 37 -7.98 0.49 -6.44
C THR A 37 -8.17 1.36 -7.67
N HIS A 38 -7.50 2.50 -7.64
CA HIS A 38 -7.36 3.42 -8.76
C HIS A 38 -6.01 4.16 -8.64
N PRO A 39 -5.26 4.41 -9.74
CA PRO A 39 -3.91 4.98 -9.65
C PRO A 39 -3.84 6.37 -9.00
N ASN A 40 -4.92 7.15 -9.03
CA ASN A 40 -4.97 8.52 -8.53
C ASN A 40 -5.72 8.68 -7.20
N HIS A 41 -6.19 7.58 -6.60
CA HIS A 41 -6.97 7.62 -5.36
C HIS A 41 -6.42 6.62 -4.36
N GLU A 42 -6.53 6.94 -3.09
CA GLU A 42 -6.26 5.99 -2.01
C GLU A 42 -7.06 4.69 -2.20
N VAL A 43 -6.57 3.60 -1.64
CA VAL A 43 -7.29 2.32 -1.71
C VAL A 43 -8.55 2.43 -0.88
N GLU A 44 -9.70 2.20 -1.49
CA GLU A 44 -10.99 2.27 -0.84
C GLU A 44 -11.47 0.89 -0.38
N LYS A 45 -12.13 0.88 0.78
CA LYS A 45 -12.82 -0.29 1.33
C LYS A 45 -14.31 -0.04 1.35
N LEU A 46 -15.05 -0.76 0.51
CA LEU A 46 -16.51 -0.79 0.52
C LEU A 46 -16.97 -1.96 1.39
N SER A 47 -17.65 -1.65 2.49
CA SER A 47 -18.17 -2.64 3.44
C SER A 47 -19.69 -2.59 3.47
N ARG A 48 -20.31 -3.78 3.50
CA ARG A 48 -21.75 -3.94 3.58
C ARG A 48 -22.15 -4.60 4.91
N THR A 49 -23.03 -3.95 5.66
CA THR A 49 -23.61 -4.50 6.89
C THR A 49 -25.10 -4.80 6.76
N GLY A 50 -25.73 -4.39 5.65
CA GLY A 50 -27.13 -4.63 5.34
C GLY A 50 -27.50 -4.12 3.96
N HIS A 51 -28.74 -4.36 3.50
CA HIS A 51 -29.18 -3.93 2.17
C HIS A 51 -29.13 -2.42 1.96
N THR A 52 -29.31 -1.65 3.02
CA THR A 52 -29.28 -0.19 3.02
C THR A 52 -28.21 0.37 3.96
N SER A 53 -27.19 -0.42 4.28
CA SER A 53 -26.11 -0.05 5.18
C SER A 53 -24.76 -0.41 4.55
N TRP A 54 -24.13 0.59 3.98
CA TRP A 54 -22.85 0.48 3.27
C TRP A 54 -21.94 1.60 3.72
N THR A 55 -20.65 1.33 3.79
CA THR A 55 -19.59 2.31 4.06
C THR A 55 -18.54 2.22 2.99
N LEU A 56 -18.11 3.36 2.46
CA LEU A 56 -16.89 3.49 1.65
C LEU A 56 -15.92 4.37 2.43
N ALA A 57 -14.72 3.89 2.62
CA ALA A 57 -13.66 4.59 3.35
C ALA A 57 -12.29 4.19 2.84
N ASP A 58 -11.33 5.09 2.96
CA ASP A 58 -9.93 4.79 2.68
C ASP A 58 -9.44 3.65 3.60
N VAL A 59 -8.57 2.81 3.06
CA VAL A 59 -7.94 1.73 3.85
C VAL A 59 -6.86 2.35 4.74
N ASP A 60 -7.00 2.18 6.04
CA ASP A 60 -5.99 2.58 7.01
C ASP A 60 -4.99 1.42 7.20
N PHE A 61 -3.94 1.43 6.36
CA PHE A 61 -2.93 0.37 6.39
C PHE A 61 -2.12 0.36 7.68
N THR A 62 -1.95 -0.80 8.24
CA THR A 62 -1.07 -1.04 9.38
C THR A 62 0.35 -1.28 8.87
N ASP A 63 1.28 -0.47 9.33
CA ASP A 63 2.74 -0.60 9.17
C ASP A 63 3.21 -0.94 7.74
N GLY A 64 3.02 0.00 6.83
CA GLY A 64 3.50 -0.12 5.45
C GLY A 64 2.40 -0.09 4.39
N PRO A 65 2.71 -0.43 3.12
CA PRO A 65 4.04 -0.81 2.61
C PRO A 65 5.02 0.37 2.51
N TYR A 66 6.31 0.08 2.50
CA TYR A 66 7.37 1.09 2.44
C TYR A 66 8.26 0.93 1.21
N LEU A 67 8.83 2.05 0.78
CA LEU A 67 9.99 2.10 -0.11
C LEU A 67 11.24 1.55 0.61
N ASP A 68 12.36 1.47 -0.11
CA ASP A 68 13.64 1.12 0.49
C ASP A 68 14.02 2.10 1.61
N ASN A 69 14.75 1.59 2.60
CA ASN A 69 15.27 2.44 3.68
C ASN A 69 16.16 3.55 3.11
N ASN A 70 16.10 4.71 3.75
CA ASN A 70 17.01 5.81 3.45
C ASN A 70 18.46 5.35 3.59
N ILE A 71 19.24 5.57 2.55
CA ILE A 71 20.69 5.27 2.50
C ILE A 71 21.56 6.53 2.49
N THR A 72 20.93 7.69 2.63
CA THR A 72 21.64 8.99 2.67
C THR A 72 21.96 9.39 4.10
N THR A 73 22.67 10.49 4.26
CA THR A 73 22.94 11.09 5.58
C THR A 73 21.79 11.92 6.13
N THR A 74 20.68 12.06 5.39
CA THR A 74 19.48 12.77 5.86
C THR A 74 18.92 12.05 7.07
N THR A 75 18.64 12.80 8.12
CA THR A 75 18.00 12.30 9.36
C THR A 75 16.64 12.93 9.53
N LEU A 76 15.72 12.19 10.13
CA LEU A 76 14.49 12.74 10.70
C LEU A 76 14.65 12.91 12.21
N ASN A 77 14.10 13.98 12.74
CA ASN A 77 14.12 14.33 14.17
C ASN A 77 12.68 14.58 14.64
N PRO A 78 11.98 13.57 15.15
CA PRO A 78 10.65 13.73 15.72
C PRO A 78 10.71 14.43 17.07
N GLY A 79 9.73 15.29 17.36
CA GLY A 79 9.59 15.99 18.64
C GLY A 79 9.14 15.10 19.80
N SER A 80 8.68 13.88 19.51
CA SER A 80 8.30 12.82 20.46
C SER A 80 8.57 11.46 19.82
N HIS A 81 8.62 10.40 20.63
CA HIS A 81 8.67 9.03 20.13
C HIS A 81 7.42 8.21 20.49
N THR A 82 6.60 8.71 21.42
CA THR A 82 5.42 8.00 21.90
C THR A 82 4.19 8.26 21.03
N VAL A 83 3.29 7.29 20.97
CA VAL A 83 2.00 7.39 20.28
C VAL A 83 1.30 8.72 20.60
N GLY A 84 0.84 9.42 19.56
CA GLY A 84 0.18 10.72 19.71
C GLY A 84 0.11 11.51 18.41
N THR A 85 -0.72 12.54 18.41
CA THR A 85 -0.98 13.42 17.26
C THR A 85 -0.28 14.76 17.36
N GLY A 86 -0.11 15.45 16.23
CA GLY A 86 0.43 16.81 16.19
C GLY A 86 1.93 16.89 16.47
N VAL A 87 2.67 15.80 16.29
CA VAL A 87 4.12 15.76 16.53
C VAL A 87 4.85 16.37 15.34
N ALA A 88 5.71 17.36 15.61
CA ALA A 88 6.57 17.95 14.59
C ALA A 88 7.74 17.01 14.28
N VAL A 89 8.07 16.86 13.00
CA VAL A 89 9.25 16.11 12.51
C VAL A 89 10.05 17.02 11.60
N VAL A 90 11.35 17.12 11.88
CA VAL A 90 12.30 17.94 11.11
C VAL A 90 13.31 17.05 10.40
N ALA A 91 13.43 17.19 9.09
CA ALA A 91 14.48 16.56 8.32
C ALA A 91 15.73 17.44 8.28
N SER A 92 16.92 16.85 8.43
CA SER A 92 18.20 17.56 8.35
C SER A 92 18.54 18.05 6.94
N ALA A 93 17.99 17.44 5.93
CA ALA A 93 18.15 17.75 4.51
C ALA A 93 17.01 17.14 3.69
N THR A 94 16.95 17.47 2.40
CA THR A 94 15.95 16.90 1.48
C THR A 94 16.44 15.65 0.73
N THR A 95 17.76 15.40 0.69
CA THR A 95 18.40 14.42 -0.19
C THR A 95 17.84 13.00 -0.09
N GLY A 96 17.44 12.57 1.10
CA GLY A 96 16.85 11.24 1.34
C GLY A 96 15.33 11.19 1.22
N ILE A 97 14.71 12.25 0.73
CA ILE A 97 13.25 12.40 0.70
C ILE A 97 12.82 12.76 -0.73
N ASN A 98 11.96 11.92 -1.34
CA ASN A 98 11.39 12.12 -2.67
C ASN A 98 12.45 12.50 -3.73
N GLY A 99 13.54 11.71 -3.80
CA GLY A 99 14.61 11.93 -4.77
C GLY A 99 15.33 13.27 -4.63
N GLY A 100 15.33 13.87 -3.43
CA GLY A 100 15.96 15.15 -3.15
C GLY A 100 15.01 16.36 -3.13
N SER A 101 13.75 16.16 -3.47
CA SER A 101 12.73 17.25 -3.45
C SER A 101 12.29 17.64 -2.05
N GLY A 102 12.58 16.79 -1.04
CA GLY A 102 12.05 16.95 0.30
C GLY A 102 10.57 16.55 0.39
N PHE A 103 9.94 16.86 1.51
CA PHE A 103 8.51 16.61 1.69
C PHE A 103 7.66 17.45 0.75
N LEU A 104 6.64 16.84 0.17
CA LEU A 104 5.67 17.45 -0.74
C LEU A 104 4.30 17.58 -0.07
N ALA A 105 3.43 18.44 -0.59
CA ALA A 105 2.05 18.53 -0.11
C ALA A 105 1.28 17.22 -0.30
N THR A 106 1.63 16.48 -1.32
CA THR A 106 1.12 15.16 -1.68
C THR A 106 1.63 14.02 -0.79
N ASP A 107 2.48 14.31 0.20
CA ASP A 107 2.87 13.34 1.23
C ASP A 107 1.92 13.32 2.45
N VAL A 108 0.93 14.21 2.50
CA VAL A 108 -0.10 14.15 3.55
C VAL A 108 -0.88 12.85 3.40
N GLY A 109 -1.09 12.12 4.49
CA GLY A 109 -1.64 10.75 4.51
C GLY A 109 -0.58 9.64 4.43
N ARG A 110 0.61 9.94 3.94
CA ARG A 110 1.70 8.96 3.74
C ARG A 110 2.23 8.44 5.06
N LEU A 111 2.47 7.12 5.12
CA LEU A 111 3.16 6.51 6.24
C LEU A 111 4.67 6.77 6.16
N ILE A 112 5.32 6.83 7.31
CA ILE A 112 6.77 6.87 7.45
C ILE A 112 7.15 5.89 8.55
N ARG A 113 7.92 4.87 8.23
CA ARG A 113 8.60 4.04 9.21
C ARG A 113 9.81 4.82 9.74
N PHE A 114 9.99 4.80 11.05
CA PHE A 114 11.14 5.40 11.72
C PHE A 114 11.58 4.50 12.86
N ARG A 115 12.82 3.95 12.77
CA ARG A 115 13.35 2.99 13.75
C ARG A 115 12.38 1.81 13.98
N ASP A 116 11.86 1.68 15.20
CA ASP A 116 11.06 0.54 15.66
C ASP A 116 9.56 0.70 15.42
N GLY A 117 9.09 1.89 15.05
CA GLY A 117 7.68 2.19 14.86
C GLY A 117 7.39 2.96 13.58
N TYR A 118 6.16 3.47 13.47
CA TYR A 118 5.74 4.22 12.30
C TYR A 118 4.78 5.36 12.65
N MET A 119 4.67 6.28 11.72
CA MET A 119 3.87 7.50 11.84
C MET A 119 3.22 7.85 10.50
N LYS A 120 2.13 8.62 10.54
CA LYS A 120 1.38 9.10 9.38
C LYS A 120 1.53 10.62 9.26
N VAL A 121 1.84 11.11 8.09
CA VAL A 121 1.94 12.56 7.83
C VAL A 121 0.55 13.17 7.87
N THR A 122 0.33 14.15 8.76
CA THR A 122 -0.96 14.85 8.90
C THR A 122 -0.94 16.25 8.33
N ALA A 123 0.24 16.88 8.26
CA ALA A 123 0.42 18.16 7.61
C ALA A 123 1.86 18.38 7.16
N ARG A 124 2.05 19.21 6.15
CA ARG A 124 3.36 19.64 5.65
C ARG A 124 3.49 21.16 5.79
N ALA A 125 4.56 21.61 6.44
CA ALA A 125 4.90 23.03 6.54
C ALA A 125 5.79 23.48 5.37
N ASP A 126 6.87 22.71 5.10
CA ASP A 126 7.81 22.96 4.00
C ASP A 126 8.53 21.67 3.58
N THR A 127 9.60 21.76 2.79
CA THR A 127 10.35 20.60 2.26
C THR A 127 11.09 19.78 3.31
N THR A 128 11.26 20.31 4.52
CA THR A 128 11.98 19.66 5.62
C THR A 128 11.15 19.53 6.90
N ASN A 129 9.98 20.16 6.97
CA ASN A 129 9.16 20.22 8.16
C ASN A 129 7.75 19.67 7.90
N ILE A 130 7.39 18.65 8.68
CA ILE A 130 6.06 18.02 8.65
C ILE A 130 5.49 17.88 10.05
N THR A 131 4.19 17.67 10.13
CA THR A 131 3.49 17.23 11.35
C THR A 131 2.98 15.82 11.11
N VAL A 132 3.09 14.98 12.12
CA VAL A 132 2.69 13.58 12.03
C VAL A 132 1.79 13.16 13.19
N GLU A 133 1.09 12.08 13.01
CA GLU A 133 0.55 11.22 14.05
C GLU A 133 1.48 10.02 14.21
N ILE A 134 2.01 9.78 15.41
CA ILE A 134 2.76 8.59 15.75
C ILE A 134 1.75 7.51 16.10
N ILE A 135 1.74 6.43 15.33
CA ILE A 135 0.78 5.33 15.45
C ILE A 135 1.39 4.18 16.29
N GLU A 136 2.70 3.95 16.15
CA GLU A 136 3.46 3.00 16.95
C GLU A 136 4.71 3.67 17.52
N ASP A 137 5.08 3.32 18.77
CA ASP A 137 6.22 3.92 19.47
C ASP A 137 7.51 3.79 18.65
N LEU A 138 8.17 4.91 18.39
CA LEU A 138 9.37 5.00 17.56
C LEU A 138 10.64 4.54 18.29
N GLY A 139 10.55 4.08 19.51
CA GLY A 139 11.67 3.68 20.36
C GLY A 139 12.51 4.86 20.86
N SER A 140 12.66 5.93 20.09
CA SER A 140 13.44 7.11 20.46
C SER A 140 13.08 8.34 19.60
N ALA A 141 13.10 9.53 20.20
CA ALA A 141 12.98 10.81 19.49
C ALA A 141 14.33 11.34 18.95
N THR A 142 15.45 10.64 19.20
CA THR A 142 16.77 11.08 18.70
C THR A 142 16.81 11.02 17.18
N ALA A 143 17.34 12.06 16.54
CA ALA A 143 17.49 12.12 15.09
C ALA A 143 18.16 10.85 14.52
N SER A 144 17.60 10.29 13.47
CA SER A 144 18.07 9.07 12.84
C SER A 144 17.91 9.09 11.33
N ALA A 145 18.85 8.45 10.62
CA ALA A 145 18.73 8.15 9.20
C ALA A 145 17.99 6.83 8.91
N ASP A 146 17.65 6.07 9.96
CA ASP A 146 16.85 4.84 9.83
C ASP A 146 15.37 5.19 9.69
N PHE A 147 14.97 5.43 8.44
CA PHE A 147 13.58 5.66 8.07
C PHE A 147 13.30 5.17 6.65
N ALA A 148 12.03 4.86 6.38
CA ALA A 148 11.52 4.56 5.06
C ALA A 148 10.19 5.29 4.84
N LEU A 149 9.99 5.81 3.63
CA LEU A 149 8.76 6.47 3.23
C LEU A 149 7.75 5.44 2.73
N GLY A 150 6.47 5.65 2.97
CA GLY A 150 5.40 4.79 2.48
C GLY A 150 5.38 4.70 0.95
N SER A 151 5.05 3.51 0.44
CA SER A 151 4.94 3.26 -1.00
C SER A 151 3.69 3.86 -1.62
N PHE A 152 2.62 4.04 -0.82
CA PHE A 152 1.33 4.56 -1.28
C PHE A 152 1.15 6.00 -0.81
N SER A 153 0.98 6.90 -1.75
CA SER A 153 0.69 8.33 -1.51
C SER A 153 0.38 9.03 -2.83
N ASP A 154 -0.17 10.22 -2.78
CA ASP A 154 -0.31 11.08 -3.97
C ASP A 154 1.03 11.48 -4.59
N THR A 155 2.15 11.32 -3.85
CA THR A 155 3.52 11.54 -4.38
C THR A 155 4.01 10.35 -5.22
N THR A 156 3.79 9.13 -4.75
CA THR A 156 4.33 7.89 -5.35
C THR A 156 3.30 7.13 -6.18
N GLY A 157 2.06 7.58 -6.14
CA GLY A 157 0.89 6.93 -6.73
C GLY A 157 0.30 5.84 -5.84
N HIS A 158 -0.88 5.40 -6.20
CA HIS A 158 -1.63 4.36 -5.53
C HIS A 158 -1.66 3.08 -6.37
N PRO A 159 -1.92 1.90 -5.78
CA PRO A 159 -1.91 0.64 -6.53
C PRO A 159 -3.00 0.61 -7.61
N THR A 160 -2.62 0.12 -8.78
CA THR A 160 -3.50 0.01 -9.95
C THR A 160 -4.26 -1.31 -10.00
N CYS A 161 -3.84 -2.32 -9.26
CA CYS A 161 -4.43 -3.66 -9.27
C CYS A 161 -4.58 -4.21 -7.86
N VAL A 162 -5.64 -5.00 -7.65
CA VAL A 162 -5.91 -5.70 -6.39
C VAL A 162 -6.49 -7.08 -6.66
N THR A 163 -6.13 -8.07 -5.85
CA THR A 163 -6.72 -9.41 -5.83
C THR A 163 -6.48 -10.10 -4.49
N PHE A 164 -7.18 -11.20 -4.21
CA PHE A 164 -6.86 -12.10 -3.11
C PHE A 164 -6.04 -13.28 -3.62
N PHE A 165 -5.00 -13.64 -2.90
CA PHE A 165 -4.20 -14.83 -3.20
C PHE A 165 -3.61 -15.43 -1.91
N GLU A 166 -3.80 -16.72 -1.69
CA GLU A 166 -3.26 -17.49 -0.54
C GLU A 166 -3.46 -16.78 0.81
N GLN A 167 -4.71 -16.40 1.12
CA GLN A 167 -5.10 -15.70 2.36
C GLN A 167 -4.43 -14.32 2.54
N ARG A 168 -3.93 -13.72 1.47
CA ARG A 168 -3.36 -12.36 1.45
C ARG A 168 -4.16 -11.47 0.52
N LEU A 169 -4.27 -10.20 0.85
CA LEU A 169 -4.67 -9.17 -0.09
C LEU A 169 -3.43 -8.71 -0.84
N VAL A 170 -3.51 -8.70 -2.16
CA VAL A 170 -2.38 -8.39 -3.03
C VAL A 170 -2.69 -7.15 -3.83
N PHE A 171 -1.84 -6.14 -3.71
CA PHE A 171 -1.86 -4.95 -4.53
C PHE A 171 -0.69 -4.97 -5.52
N ALA A 172 -0.79 -4.20 -6.60
CA ALA A 172 0.30 -4.09 -7.55
C ALA A 172 0.31 -2.77 -8.31
N GLY A 173 1.52 -2.33 -8.63
CA GLY A 173 1.80 -1.27 -9.58
C GLY A 173 1.36 0.11 -9.10
N THR A 174 2.27 0.88 -8.52
CA THR A 174 2.11 2.32 -8.34
C THR A 174 2.83 3.07 -9.48
N THR A 175 2.70 4.38 -9.51
CA THR A 175 3.43 5.21 -10.48
C THR A 175 4.94 5.05 -10.33
N ASP A 176 5.45 5.07 -9.10
CA ASP A 176 6.88 4.96 -8.79
C ASP A 176 7.38 3.51 -8.80
N GLN A 177 6.51 2.55 -8.46
CA GLN A 177 6.84 1.12 -8.39
C GLN A 177 5.93 0.30 -9.31
N PRO A 178 5.98 0.50 -10.65
CA PRO A 178 5.04 -0.08 -11.59
C PRO A 178 5.12 -1.61 -11.72
N GLN A 179 6.21 -2.24 -11.26
CA GLN A 179 6.46 -3.68 -11.33
C GLN A 179 6.43 -4.36 -9.97
N THR A 180 6.02 -3.66 -8.92
CA THR A 180 6.05 -4.17 -7.55
C THR A 180 4.70 -4.77 -7.16
N LEU A 181 4.77 -5.92 -6.51
CA LEU A 181 3.68 -6.63 -5.85
C LEU A 181 3.79 -6.39 -4.35
N PHE A 182 2.67 -6.09 -3.72
CA PHE A 182 2.54 -5.83 -2.29
C PHE A 182 1.53 -6.81 -1.72
N PHE A 183 1.99 -7.77 -0.92
CA PHE A 183 1.13 -8.76 -0.28
C PHE A 183 0.97 -8.39 1.20
N SER A 184 -0.26 -8.38 1.69
CA SER A 184 -0.54 -8.22 3.11
C SER A 184 0.01 -9.38 3.94
N LYS A 185 0.02 -9.25 5.25
CA LYS A 185 0.16 -10.41 6.15
C LYS A 185 -0.91 -11.45 5.86
N SER A 186 -0.58 -12.73 6.09
CA SER A 186 -1.53 -13.82 5.90
C SER A 186 -2.67 -13.71 6.89
N GLY A 187 -3.91 -13.64 6.37
CA GLY A 187 -5.12 -13.53 7.19
C GLY A 187 -5.39 -12.13 7.77
N ASP A 188 -4.48 -11.16 7.58
CA ASP A 188 -4.65 -9.77 8.01
C ASP A 188 -4.45 -8.84 6.79
N TYR A 189 -5.54 -8.55 6.12
CA TYR A 189 -5.54 -7.97 4.77
C TYR A 189 -5.10 -6.51 4.69
N GLU A 190 -5.15 -5.78 5.78
CA GLU A 190 -4.77 -4.35 5.83
C GLU A 190 -3.41 -4.15 6.49
N ASN A 191 -2.77 -5.22 6.94
CA ASN A 191 -1.46 -5.20 7.57
C ASN A 191 -0.35 -5.48 6.54
N MET A 192 0.54 -4.49 6.35
CA MET A 192 1.64 -4.53 5.39
C MET A 192 3.01 -4.64 6.07
N ASN A 193 3.05 -5.06 7.34
CA ASN A 193 4.28 -5.18 8.11
C ASN A 193 5.15 -6.33 7.58
N GLU A 194 6.31 -5.99 7.03
CA GLU A 194 7.36 -6.93 6.58
C GLU A 194 8.28 -7.39 7.71
N ASN A 195 8.03 -6.93 8.96
CA ASN A 195 8.88 -7.20 10.12
C ASN A 195 10.35 -6.79 9.91
N ARG A 196 10.56 -5.59 9.30
CA ARG A 196 11.89 -5.04 9.02
C ARG A 196 12.66 -4.83 10.34
N GLY A 197 13.81 -5.47 10.46
CA GLY A 197 14.64 -5.41 11.67
C GLY A 197 14.35 -6.51 12.71
N GLY A 198 13.25 -7.26 12.56
CA GLY A 198 12.91 -8.42 13.37
C GLY A 198 13.26 -9.76 12.71
N THR A 199 12.73 -10.84 13.25
CA THR A 199 12.77 -12.16 12.61
C THR A 199 11.60 -12.32 11.66
N ILE A 200 11.88 -12.45 10.37
CA ILE A 200 10.86 -12.61 9.32
C ILE A 200 10.13 -13.92 9.55
N ALA A 201 8.82 -13.87 9.64
CA ALA A 201 7.92 -15.01 9.75
C ALA A 201 7.23 -15.31 8.42
N ASP A 202 6.73 -16.53 8.25
CA ASP A 202 6.09 -16.97 7.01
C ASP A 202 4.78 -16.22 6.70
N ASP A 203 4.14 -15.65 7.72
CA ASP A 203 2.91 -14.87 7.61
C ASP A 203 3.14 -13.36 7.40
N ASP A 204 4.37 -12.86 7.52
CA ASP A 204 4.69 -11.45 7.30
C ASP A 204 4.36 -10.98 5.89
N ALA A 205 4.15 -9.68 5.72
CA ALA A 205 3.88 -9.06 4.44
C ALA A 205 5.07 -9.24 3.48
N ILE A 206 4.79 -9.18 2.16
CA ILE A 206 5.81 -9.38 1.13
C ILE A 206 5.75 -8.21 0.16
N ILE A 207 6.87 -7.52 -0.03
CA ILE A 207 7.04 -6.55 -1.10
C ILE A 207 8.05 -7.13 -2.09
N TYR A 208 7.64 -7.32 -3.33
CA TYR A 208 8.48 -7.95 -4.34
C TYR A 208 8.40 -7.23 -5.68
N THR A 209 9.54 -6.76 -6.17
CA THR A 209 9.62 -6.12 -7.50
C THR A 209 10.03 -7.14 -8.54
N ILE A 210 9.23 -7.29 -9.61
CA ILE A 210 9.53 -8.20 -10.72
C ILE A 210 10.75 -7.68 -11.46
N ALA A 211 11.86 -8.42 -11.39
CA ALA A 211 13.06 -8.10 -12.15
C ALA A 211 12.85 -8.42 -13.63
N SER A 212 12.81 -7.42 -14.49
CA SER A 212 12.77 -7.59 -15.94
C SER A 212 13.69 -6.60 -16.60
N ASN A 213 14.15 -6.93 -17.83
CA ASN A 213 15.08 -6.06 -18.60
C ASN A 213 14.43 -4.75 -19.08
N GLN A 214 13.13 -4.60 -18.89
CA GLN A 214 12.35 -3.40 -19.24
C GLN A 214 11.34 -3.12 -18.14
N VAL A 215 11.10 -1.85 -17.87
CA VAL A 215 10.04 -1.45 -16.96
C VAL A 215 8.70 -1.66 -17.63
N ASN A 216 7.97 -2.67 -17.20
CA ASN A 216 6.66 -3.04 -17.72
C ASN A 216 5.62 -2.97 -16.60
N ALA A 217 4.84 -1.90 -16.58
CA ALA A 217 3.81 -1.72 -15.57
C ALA A 217 2.84 -2.90 -15.51
N ILE A 218 2.53 -3.36 -14.32
CA ILE A 218 1.51 -4.37 -14.07
C ILE A 218 0.15 -3.79 -14.46
N ARG A 219 -0.62 -4.54 -15.25
CA ARG A 219 -1.91 -4.12 -15.79
C ARG A 219 -3.08 -4.89 -15.21
N PHE A 220 -2.88 -6.17 -14.89
CA PHE A 220 -3.88 -6.99 -14.23
C PHE A 220 -3.24 -8.10 -13.41
N MET A 221 -4.00 -8.61 -12.47
CA MET A 221 -3.67 -9.82 -11.71
C MET A 221 -4.88 -10.74 -11.68
N THR A 222 -4.65 -12.04 -11.74
CA THR A 222 -5.70 -13.06 -11.59
C THR A 222 -5.17 -14.20 -10.73
N ALA A 223 -5.88 -14.47 -9.65
CA ALA A 223 -5.56 -15.56 -8.75
C ALA A 223 -6.21 -16.86 -9.24
N THR A 224 -5.39 -17.89 -9.43
CA THR A 224 -5.78 -19.27 -9.71
C THR A 224 -5.01 -20.18 -8.74
N ARG A 225 -4.51 -21.31 -9.17
CA ARG A 225 -3.52 -22.10 -8.39
C ARG A 225 -2.19 -21.35 -8.20
N THR A 226 -1.89 -20.47 -9.13
CA THR A 226 -0.79 -19.48 -9.05
C THR A 226 -1.36 -18.10 -9.30
N LEU A 227 -0.68 -17.06 -8.84
CA LEU A 227 -1.04 -15.70 -9.18
C LEU A 227 -0.48 -15.38 -10.57
N ILE A 228 -1.35 -15.08 -11.52
CA ILE A 228 -0.99 -14.61 -12.85
C ILE A 228 -0.91 -13.09 -12.83
N VAL A 229 0.20 -12.56 -13.32
CA VAL A 229 0.47 -11.11 -13.37
C VAL A 229 0.72 -10.74 -14.83
N GLY A 230 -0.18 -9.94 -15.39
CA GLY A 230 -0.04 -9.40 -16.75
C GLY A 230 0.56 -8.01 -16.74
N THR A 231 1.61 -7.84 -17.54
CA THR A 231 2.30 -6.57 -17.75
C THR A 231 2.22 -6.15 -19.21
N ALA A 232 2.63 -4.92 -19.52
CA ALA A 232 2.70 -4.46 -20.91
C ALA A 232 3.70 -5.25 -21.78
N GLY A 233 4.67 -5.96 -21.16
CA GLY A 233 5.77 -6.65 -21.85
C GLY A 233 5.77 -8.16 -21.65
N GLY A 234 4.74 -8.75 -21.08
CA GLY A 234 4.62 -10.20 -20.91
C GLY A 234 3.81 -10.60 -19.68
N GLU A 235 3.64 -11.90 -19.54
CA GLU A 235 2.92 -12.51 -18.43
C GLU A 235 3.90 -13.22 -17.49
N PHE A 236 3.59 -13.17 -16.20
CA PHE A 236 4.36 -13.82 -15.15
C PHE A 236 3.44 -14.66 -14.28
N THR A 237 3.96 -15.75 -13.77
CA THR A 237 3.31 -16.51 -12.69
C THR A 237 4.10 -16.32 -11.40
N VAL A 238 3.37 -16.15 -10.30
CA VAL A 238 3.90 -16.00 -8.95
C VAL A 238 3.36 -17.14 -8.09
N SER A 239 4.23 -17.82 -7.39
CA SER A 239 3.90 -18.97 -6.52
C SER A 239 4.96 -19.15 -5.44
N GLY A 240 4.75 -20.06 -4.51
CA GLY A 240 5.82 -20.58 -3.66
C GLY A 240 6.83 -21.41 -4.47
N GLY A 241 8.01 -21.63 -3.92
CA GLY A 241 9.15 -22.28 -4.61
C GLY A 241 9.02 -23.78 -4.88
N GLY A 242 7.86 -24.38 -4.73
CA GLY A 242 7.61 -25.80 -4.98
C GLY A 242 6.17 -26.07 -5.39
N THR A 243 5.86 -27.34 -5.66
CA THR A 243 4.48 -27.78 -5.96
C THR A 243 3.67 -27.75 -4.67
N ASP A 244 2.55 -26.98 -4.69
CA ASP A 244 1.65 -26.82 -3.54
C ASP A 244 2.31 -26.24 -2.27
N VAL A 245 3.36 -25.44 -2.45
CA VAL A 245 4.02 -24.70 -1.37
C VAL A 245 3.50 -23.28 -1.35
N ALA A 246 3.06 -22.81 -0.18
CA ALA A 246 2.54 -21.46 0.01
C ALA A 246 3.63 -20.40 -0.21
N ILE A 247 3.20 -19.22 -0.65
CA ILE A 247 4.06 -18.03 -0.72
C ILE A 247 4.38 -17.54 0.69
N THR A 248 5.68 -17.34 0.95
CA THR A 248 6.18 -16.67 2.15
C THR A 248 7.23 -15.62 1.77
N PRO A 249 7.61 -14.71 2.68
CA PRO A 249 8.64 -13.71 2.40
C PRO A 249 9.96 -14.30 1.90
N THR A 250 10.30 -15.53 2.32
CA THR A 250 11.53 -16.23 1.97
C THR A 250 11.35 -17.26 0.85
N ASN A 251 10.11 -17.48 0.38
CA ASN A 251 9.79 -18.50 -0.60
C ASN A 251 8.77 -17.97 -1.63
N ILE A 252 9.22 -17.06 -2.45
CA ILE A 252 8.48 -16.51 -3.60
C ILE A 252 9.23 -16.82 -4.89
N LEU A 253 8.52 -17.35 -5.87
CA LEU A 253 9.05 -17.69 -7.17
C LEU A 253 8.24 -17.00 -8.26
N ILE A 254 8.92 -16.19 -9.06
CA ILE A 254 8.32 -15.51 -10.22
C ILE A 254 8.94 -16.06 -11.49
N LYS A 255 8.08 -16.49 -12.42
CA LYS A 255 8.47 -17.02 -13.72
C LYS A 255 7.80 -16.25 -14.84
N LYS A 256 8.57 -15.80 -15.83
CA LYS A 256 8.03 -15.27 -17.08
C LYS A 256 7.45 -16.42 -17.91
N GLN A 257 6.26 -16.22 -18.48
CA GLN A 257 5.53 -17.23 -19.28
C GLN A 257 5.52 -16.89 -20.77
N SER A 258 5.52 -15.62 -21.13
CA SER A 258 5.49 -15.13 -22.52
C SER A 258 6.35 -13.88 -22.69
#